data_82e68e52e9b6783c21b2b1876e05916e
#
_entry.id   82e68e52e9b6783c21b2b1876e05916e
#
_cell.length_a   1.000
_cell.length_b   1.000
_cell.length_c   1.000
_cell.angle_alpha   90.00
_cell.angle_beta   90.00
_cell.angle_gamma   90.00
#
_symmetry.space_group_name_H-M   'P 1'
#
loop_
_entity.id
_entity.type
_entity.pdbx_description
1 polymer ?
#
loop_
_entity_poly.entity_id
_entity_poly.type
_entity_poly.pdbx_seq_one_letter_code
_entity_poly.pdbx_strand_id
1 'polypeptide(L)'
;MGDPIISSAYDFYSAAKIKGERYVLDSGLPHWVVLRQSAVYHKYFLANNMNDGLMFHTPWNAPFEWITDVDSGLMIQNLVEKDQDGKLEGFWLNDYNIGGGAACRETGYETFNLGFGLMGASAEKFFEPYWNITKNFHGVWYTDSHVLDDWLDYRKETSADFWKRMEKQLWYYKLGAIVPAKLIRKIVIERLLTNSNAPMNWIRLGKKGRIDAFWGGQEAYDKMPKTWKDFPILSKGQTPEGTIDYADLKDEAKADRYKLNHGYDESKPDSEIDLADLKSAAEFRGGQVVSTSMEKGNLHSKIQWKCHSGHTFESTPFTVLKAGFWCPECCEATPWAYDKEAAHNPFLAQVWYDTHTKEEENNVYPYDEHEDDDMIKPVEKL
;
A
#
# COMPACT_ATOMS: atom_id res chain seq x y z
N MET A 1 -8.11 11.62 -5.21
CA MET A 1 -8.45 11.26 -3.82
C MET A 1 -8.01 9.84 -3.59
N GLY A 2 -7.36 9.59 -2.48
CA GLY A 2 -6.74 8.32 -2.22
C GLY A 2 -7.64 7.43 -1.37
N ASP A 3 -7.77 6.18 -1.77
CA ASP A 3 -8.41 5.17 -0.95
C ASP A 3 -7.48 4.73 0.18
N PRO A 4 -8.00 4.38 1.37
CA PRO A 4 -7.17 3.85 2.43
C PRO A 4 -6.53 2.54 1.98
N ILE A 5 -5.24 2.46 2.16
CA ILE A 5 -4.51 1.24 1.92
C ILE A 5 -4.75 0.34 3.13
N ILE A 6 -5.44 -0.74 2.90
CA ILE A 6 -5.58 -1.77 3.91
C ILE A 6 -4.26 -2.54 3.93
N SER A 7 -3.41 -2.17 4.87
CA SER A 7 -2.17 -2.87 5.10
C SER A 7 -2.40 -4.16 5.88
N SER A 8 -1.42 -5.04 5.87
CA SER A 8 -1.53 -6.33 6.53
C SER A 8 -1.76 -6.17 8.04
N ALA A 9 -2.65 -6.98 8.53
CA ALA A 9 -3.24 -6.92 9.84
C ALA A 9 -2.29 -7.17 11.01
N TYR A 10 -1.11 -7.68 10.79
CA TYR A 10 -0.12 -7.88 11.85
C TYR A 10 0.84 -6.68 12.01
N ASP A 11 0.72 -5.69 11.13
CA ASP A 11 1.59 -4.53 11.17
C ASP A 11 0.98 -3.41 12.03
N PHE A 12 1.50 -3.30 13.24
CA PHE A 12 1.10 -2.26 14.19
C PHE A 12 1.36 -0.85 13.66
N TYR A 13 2.41 -0.66 12.88
CA TYR A 13 2.73 0.63 12.27
C TYR A 13 1.61 1.08 11.33
N SER A 14 1.17 0.21 10.44
CA SER A 14 0.09 0.48 9.50
C SER A 14 -1.24 0.75 10.21
N ALA A 15 -1.57 -0.05 11.23
CA ALA A 15 -2.77 0.17 12.04
C ALA A 15 -2.75 1.54 12.73
N ALA A 16 -1.60 1.94 13.27
CA ALA A 16 -1.43 3.25 13.91
C ALA A 16 -1.57 4.40 12.89
N LYS A 17 -1.04 4.23 11.66
CA LYS A 17 -1.18 5.22 10.59
C LYS A 17 -2.63 5.40 10.15
N ILE A 18 -3.35 4.31 9.91
CA ILE A 18 -4.77 4.34 9.53
C ILE A 18 -5.60 5.06 10.60
N LYS A 19 -5.43 4.70 11.88
CA LYS A 19 -6.12 5.39 12.99
C LYS A 19 -5.74 6.86 13.09
N GLY A 20 -4.44 7.19 12.96
CA GLY A 20 -3.97 8.57 13.00
C GLY A 20 -4.57 9.42 11.89
N GLU A 21 -4.69 8.88 10.70
CA GLU A 21 -5.33 9.55 9.57
C GLU A 21 -6.81 9.82 9.85
N ARG A 22 -7.59 8.81 10.28
CA ARG A 22 -8.99 9.01 10.65
C ARG A 22 -9.16 10.10 11.71
N TYR A 23 -8.29 10.17 12.71
CA TYR A 23 -8.37 11.24 13.73
C TYR A 23 -8.22 12.63 13.12
N VAL A 24 -7.38 12.79 12.09
CA VAL A 24 -7.25 14.06 11.37
C VAL A 24 -8.51 14.36 10.56
N LEU A 25 -8.97 13.39 9.75
CA LEU A 25 -10.14 13.52 8.87
C LEU A 25 -11.42 13.86 9.65
N ASP A 26 -11.60 13.26 10.82
CA ASP A 26 -12.77 13.43 11.67
C ASP A 26 -12.56 14.46 12.80
N SER A 27 -11.46 15.21 12.80
CA SER A 27 -11.06 16.11 13.90
C SER A 27 -11.94 17.35 14.04
N GLY A 28 -12.58 17.79 12.95
CA GLY A 28 -13.27 19.09 12.90
C GLY A 28 -12.31 20.29 12.89
N LEU A 29 -11.01 20.10 12.70
CA LEU A 29 -10.05 21.19 12.50
C LEU A 29 -10.39 21.96 11.22
N PRO A 30 -10.28 23.30 11.23
CA PRO A 30 -10.63 24.11 10.06
C PRO A 30 -9.55 24.08 8.95
N HIS A 31 -8.39 23.51 9.23
CA HIS A 31 -7.23 23.55 8.34
C HIS A 31 -6.36 22.33 8.56
N TRP A 32 -6.35 21.41 7.59
CA TRP A 32 -5.52 20.20 7.60
C TRP A 32 -5.37 19.67 6.17
N VAL A 33 -4.37 18.85 5.98
CA VAL A 33 -4.17 18.02 4.78
C VAL A 33 -3.59 16.68 5.21
N VAL A 34 -4.04 15.62 4.58
CA VAL A 34 -3.43 14.28 4.70
C VAL A 34 -2.59 14.02 3.47
N LEU A 35 -1.34 13.64 3.66
CA LEU A 35 -0.38 13.32 2.61
C LEU A 35 0.04 11.86 2.75
N ARG A 36 -0.52 10.98 1.90
CA ARG A 36 -0.27 9.54 1.87
C ARG A 36 1.00 9.25 1.08
N GLN A 37 2.10 9.14 1.80
CA GLN A 37 3.42 8.94 1.20
C GLN A 37 3.61 7.50 0.73
N SER A 38 3.94 7.33 -0.55
CA SER A 38 4.44 6.05 -1.07
C SER A 38 5.89 5.76 -0.60
N ALA A 39 6.44 4.64 -1.05
CA ALA A 39 7.82 4.29 -0.75
C ALA A 39 8.82 5.30 -1.36
N VAL A 40 9.84 5.67 -0.58
CA VAL A 40 10.82 6.69 -0.98
C VAL A 40 12.14 6.05 -1.37
N TYR A 41 12.61 6.33 -2.58
CA TYR A 41 13.98 6.04 -2.97
C TYR A 41 14.95 7.03 -2.32
N HIS A 42 15.92 6.51 -1.61
CA HIS A 42 16.96 7.31 -0.98
C HIS A 42 18.32 6.61 -1.02
N LYS A 43 19.39 7.36 -0.82
CA LYS A 43 20.77 6.87 -0.94
C LYS A 43 21.07 5.59 -0.16
N TYR A 44 20.44 5.38 0.98
CA TYR A 44 20.68 4.23 1.86
C TYR A 44 19.70 3.08 1.64
N PHE A 45 18.86 3.16 0.60
CA PHE A 45 17.81 2.18 0.34
C PHE A 45 18.31 0.73 0.37
N LEU A 46 19.36 0.41 -0.40
CA LEU A 46 19.94 -0.93 -0.42
C LEU A 46 20.51 -1.36 0.94
N ALA A 47 21.28 -0.48 1.57
CA ALA A 47 21.92 -0.79 2.86
C ALA A 47 20.89 -1.08 3.95
N ASN A 48 19.79 -0.35 3.96
CA ASN A 48 18.72 -0.55 4.93
C ASN A 48 17.97 -1.86 4.70
N ASN A 49 17.62 -2.16 3.44
CA ASN A 49 16.86 -3.37 3.12
C ASN A 49 17.69 -4.67 3.22
N MET A 50 19.01 -4.61 3.03
CA MET A 50 19.88 -5.78 3.13
C MET A 50 20.22 -6.22 4.56
N ASN A 51 19.63 -5.62 5.58
CA ASN A 51 19.89 -5.95 6.98
C ASN A 51 18.71 -6.61 7.70
N ASP A 52 17.56 -6.74 7.02
CA ASP A 52 16.33 -7.19 7.64
C ASP A 52 15.61 -8.24 6.77
N GLY A 53 14.91 -9.18 7.43
CA GLY A 53 14.03 -10.16 6.79
C GLY A 53 12.85 -9.54 6.05
N LEU A 54 12.51 -8.28 6.32
CA LEU A 54 11.47 -7.53 5.61
C LEU A 54 11.73 -7.38 4.11
N MET A 55 12.99 -7.51 3.67
CA MET A 55 13.29 -7.52 2.23
C MET A 55 12.55 -8.62 1.45
N PHE A 56 12.16 -9.72 2.11
CA PHE A 56 11.41 -10.81 1.49
C PHE A 56 9.89 -10.58 1.49
N HIS A 57 9.42 -9.45 2.03
CA HIS A 57 8.00 -9.07 2.02
C HIS A 57 7.57 -8.36 0.73
N THR A 58 8.45 -8.20 -0.24
CA THR A 58 8.12 -7.61 -1.54
C THR A 58 7.83 -8.70 -2.56
N PRO A 59 6.58 -8.93 -2.99
CA PRO A 59 6.28 -9.87 -4.05
C PRO A 59 6.94 -9.44 -5.36
N TRP A 60 7.43 -10.40 -6.14
CA TRP A 60 8.15 -10.09 -7.38
C TRP A 60 7.29 -9.36 -8.42
N ASN A 61 6.00 -9.66 -8.47
CA ASN A 61 5.09 -9.10 -9.44
C ASN A 61 4.16 -8.01 -8.89
N ALA A 62 4.25 -7.68 -7.60
CA ALA A 62 3.46 -6.59 -7.05
C ALA A 62 3.94 -5.25 -7.61
N PRO A 63 3.07 -4.48 -8.28
CA PRO A 63 3.41 -3.14 -8.71
C PRO A 63 3.33 -2.17 -7.53
N PHE A 64 4.22 -1.20 -7.50
CA PHE A 64 4.12 -0.07 -6.57
C PHE A 64 4.80 1.17 -7.16
N GLU A 65 4.39 2.31 -6.64
CA GLU A 65 4.85 3.61 -7.10
C GLU A 65 5.86 4.18 -6.11
N TRP A 66 7.01 4.57 -6.61
CA TRP A 66 8.06 5.20 -5.84
C TRP A 66 7.99 6.73 -5.97
N ILE A 67 8.58 7.41 -5.02
CA ILE A 67 8.99 8.80 -5.15
C ILE A 67 10.47 8.90 -4.79
N THR A 68 11.20 9.86 -5.38
CA THR A 68 12.59 10.08 -5.03
C THR A 68 12.72 11.00 -3.80
N ASP A 69 13.85 10.91 -3.12
CA ASP A 69 14.18 11.80 -1.99
C ASP A 69 14.22 13.27 -2.40
N VAL A 70 14.60 13.56 -3.64
CA VAL A 70 14.61 14.91 -4.22
C VAL A 70 13.20 15.44 -4.40
N ASP A 71 12.33 14.67 -5.04
CA ASP A 71 10.95 15.10 -5.30
C ASP A 71 10.13 15.18 -4.00
N SER A 72 10.36 14.25 -3.05
CA SER A 72 9.73 14.33 -1.73
C SER A 72 10.13 15.59 -0.96
N GLY A 73 11.40 15.98 -1.06
CA GLY A 73 11.88 17.23 -0.47
C GLY A 73 11.31 18.48 -1.16
N LEU A 74 11.29 18.48 -2.49
CA LEU A 74 10.74 19.57 -3.30
C LEU A 74 9.24 19.76 -3.05
N MET A 75 8.50 18.67 -2.90
CA MET A 75 7.07 18.72 -2.56
C MET A 75 6.83 19.52 -1.28
N ILE A 76 7.56 19.24 -0.21
CA ILE A 76 7.42 19.96 1.06
C ILE A 76 7.85 21.44 0.91
N GLN A 77 8.93 21.71 0.18
CA GLN A 77 9.36 23.06 -0.09
C GLN A 77 8.26 23.84 -0.81
N ASN A 78 7.73 23.30 -1.91
CA ASN A 78 6.72 23.96 -2.72
C ASN A 78 5.39 24.14 -1.95
N LEU A 79 5.03 23.19 -1.09
CA LEU A 79 3.88 23.32 -0.19
C LEU A 79 4.03 24.55 0.71
N VAL A 80 5.17 24.70 1.38
CA VAL A 80 5.42 25.83 2.30
C VAL A 80 5.46 27.17 1.53
N GLU A 81 6.16 27.22 0.38
CA GLU A 81 6.26 28.43 -0.40
C GLU A 81 4.90 28.87 -0.97
N LYS A 82 4.11 27.93 -1.52
CA LYS A 82 2.77 28.23 -2.06
C LYS A 82 1.77 28.61 -0.97
N ASP A 83 1.88 28.04 0.23
CA ASP A 83 1.04 28.44 1.38
C ASP A 83 1.36 29.88 1.80
N GLN A 84 2.64 30.24 1.93
CA GLN A 84 3.08 31.60 2.24
C GLN A 84 2.64 32.63 1.19
N ASP A 85 2.58 32.22 -0.07
CA ASP A 85 2.13 33.05 -1.20
C ASP A 85 0.60 33.12 -1.31
N GLY A 86 -0.15 32.38 -0.50
CA GLY A 86 -1.62 32.30 -0.58
C GLY A 86 -2.15 31.61 -1.84
N LYS A 87 -1.37 30.70 -2.43
CA LYS A 87 -1.69 29.99 -3.69
C LYS A 87 -2.38 28.63 -3.48
N LEU A 88 -2.76 28.28 -2.24
CA LEU A 88 -3.37 27.01 -1.89
C LEU A 88 -4.86 27.12 -1.53
N GLU A 89 -5.58 28.01 -2.20
CA GLU A 89 -7.05 28.07 -2.07
C GLU A 89 -7.67 26.76 -2.60
N GLY A 90 -8.46 26.06 -1.78
CA GLY A 90 -9.08 24.77 -2.11
C GLY A 90 -8.18 23.53 -1.94
N PHE A 91 -6.92 23.72 -1.54
CA PHE A 91 -6.00 22.61 -1.28
C PHE A 91 -6.26 21.92 0.05
N TRP A 92 -6.67 22.67 1.07
CA TRP A 92 -6.87 22.19 2.43
C TRP A 92 -8.18 21.41 2.60
N LEU A 93 -8.30 20.67 3.69
CA LEU A 93 -9.41 19.78 4.00
C LEU A 93 -9.53 18.62 2.98
N ASN A 94 -8.39 18.15 2.48
CA ASN A 94 -8.28 17.08 1.51
C ASN A 94 -7.20 16.07 1.90
N ASP A 95 -7.24 14.93 1.25
CA ASP A 95 -6.18 13.92 1.25
C ASP A 95 -5.57 13.77 -0.15
N TYR A 96 -4.28 13.53 -0.20
CA TYR A 96 -3.53 13.38 -1.46
C TYR A 96 -2.58 12.20 -1.39
N ASN A 97 -2.49 11.45 -2.48
CA ASN A 97 -1.50 10.41 -2.68
C ASN A 97 -0.20 11.00 -3.24
N ILE A 98 0.92 10.68 -2.58
CA ILE A 98 2.25 11.14 -2.98
C ILE A 98 2.95 10.02 -3.74
N GLY A 99 3.24 10.24 -5.00
CA GLY A 99 3.98 9.31 -5.85
C GLY A 99 4.71 10.01 -6.97
N GLY A 100 5.65 9.32 -7.61
CA GLY A 100 6.44 9.83 -8.73
C GLY A 100 5.80 9.61 -10.09
N GLY A 101 4.56 9.12 -10.15
CA GLY A 101 3.84 8.84 -11.39
C GLY A 101 4.31 7.57 -12.10
N ALA A 102 3.79 7.34 -13.32
CA ALA A 102 4.04 6.14 -14.10
C ALA A 102 5.55 5.86 -14.35
N ALA A 103 6.36 6.90 -14.43
CA ALA A 103 7.82 6.80 -14.58
C ALA A 103 8.53 6.26 -13.33
N CYS A 104 7.82 6.23 -12.21
CA CYS A 104 8.30 5.69 -10.93
C CYS A 104 7.51 4.45 -10.47
N ARG A 105 6.66 3.88 -11.31
CA ARG A 105 5.95 2.62 -11.02
C ARG A 105 6.80 1.44 -11.44
N GLU A 106 7.07 0.55 -10.54
CA GLU A 106 7.91 -0.62 -10.74
C GLU A 106 7.31 -1.84 -10.04
N THR A 107 7.64 -3.02 -10.54
CA THR A 107 7.37 -4.28 -9.82
C THR A 107 8.49 -4.54 -8.81
N GLY A 108 8.23 -5.42 -7.84
CA GLY A 108 9.27 -5.86 -6.92
C GLY A 108 10.50 -6.39 -7.64
N TYR A 109 10.30 -7.16 -8.71
CA TYR A 109 11.39 -7.68 -9.53
C TYR A 109 12.25 -6.57 -10.15
N GLU A 110 11.64 -5.52 -10.70
CA GLU A 110 12.35 -4.37 -11.28
C GLU A 110 13.14 -3.63 -10.20
N THR A 111 12.50 -3.31 -9.07
CA THR A 111 13.14 -2.59 -7.96
C THR A 111 14.40 -3.31 -7.47
N PHE A 112 14.33 -4.63 -7.24
CA PHE A 112 15.48 -5.39 -6.81
C PHE A 112 16.59 -5.44 -7.89
N ASN A 113 16.21 -5.57 -9.16
CA ASN A 113 17.19 -5.57 -10.25
C ASN A 113 17.87 -4.22 -10.45
N LEU A 114 17.13 -3.11 -10.30
CA LEU A 114 17.70 -1.77 -10.34
C LEU A 114 18.70 -1.57 -9.19
N GLY A 115 18.30 -1.94 -7.98
CA GLY A 115 19.18 -1.85 -6.81
C GLY A 115 20.44 -2.71 -6.92
N PHE A 116 20.29 -4.00 -7.21
CA PHE A 116 21.45 -4.90 -7.35
C PHE A 116 22.28 -4.62 -8.60
N GLY A 117 21.69 -3.97 -9.61
CA GLY A 117 22.40 -3.50 -10.80
C GLY A 117 23.58 -2.58 -10.46
N LEU A 118 23.49 -1.79 -9.39
CA LEU A 118 24.63 -0.99 -8.89
C LEU A 118 25.85 -1.82 -8.52
N MET A 119 25.66 -3.09 -8.17
CA MET A 119 26.72 -4.05 -7.83
C MET A 119 27.05 -5.01 -8.99
N GLY A 120 26.46 -4.80 -10.18
CA GLY A 120 26.62 -5.73 -11.31
C GLY A 120 25.93 -7.08 -11.08
N ALA A 121 24.89 -7.08 -10.25
CA ALA A 121 24.14 -8.28 -9.87
C ALA A 121 22.65 -8.16 -10.27
N SER A 122 21.86 -9.17 -9.94
CA SER A 122 20.41 -9.22 -10.18
C SER A 122 19.72 -9.99 -9.05
N ALA A 123 18.40 -9.83 -8.96
CA ALA A 123 17.59 -10.62 -8.04
C ALA A 123 17.81 -12.13 -8.24
N GLU A 124 17.86 -12.57 -9.48
CA GLU A 124 18.07 -14.00 -9.85
C GLU A 124 19.39 -14.59 -9.35
N LYS A 125 20.41 -13.75 -9.13
CA LYS A 125 21.70 -14.20 -8.58
C LYS A 125 21.68 -14.38 -7.07
N PHE A 126 20.83 -13.64 -6.38
CA PHE A 126 20.83 -13.58 -4.93
C PHE A 126 19.65 -14.29 -4.28
N PHE A 127 18.51 -14.41 -4.97
CA PHE A 127 17.28 -14.95 -4.44
C PHE A 127 16.83 -16.21 -5.16
N GLU A 128 16.05 -17.02 -4.46
CA GLU A 128 15.13 -17.95 -5.09
C GLU A 128 13.74 -17.30 -5.20
N PRO A 129 12.96 -17.58 -6.25
CA PRO A 129 11.68 -16.90 -6.46
C PRO A 129 10.64 -17.15 -5.35
N TYR A 130 10.74 -18.30 -4.66
CA TYR A 130 9.82 -18.71 -3.60
C TYR A 130 10.18 -18.19 -2.20
N TRP A 131 11.24 -17.36 -2.07
CA TRP A 131 11.59 -16.79 -0.76
C TRP A 131 10.72 -15.63 -0.36
N ASN A 132 10.11 -14.95 -1.32
CA ASN A 132 9.29 -13.78 -1.09
C ASN A 132 7.81 -14.16 -0.94
N ILE A 133 7.07 -13.37 -0.19
CA ILE A 133 5.61 -13.48 -0.12
C ILE A 133 4.96 -13.20 -1.47
N THR A 134 3.68 -13.58 -1.60
CA THR A 134 2.90 -13.33 -2.82
C THR A 134 1.65 -12.47 -2.58
N LYS A 135 1.21 -12.33 -1.33
CA LYS A 135 -0.03 -11.64 -0.94
C LYS A 135 0.23 -10.66 0.20
N ASN A 136 -0.73 -9.77 0.43
CA ASN A 136 -0.76 -8.83 1.55
C ASN A 136 0.48 -7.93 1.64
N PHE A 137 1.01 -7.54 0.48
CA PHE A 137 2.07 -6.56 0.40
C PHE A 137 1.50 -5.14 0.61
N HIS A 138 2.17 -4.37 1.43
CA HIS A 138 1.77 -2.99 1.76
C HIS A 138 2.23 -1.93 0.75
N GLY A 139 2.95 -2.33 -0.30
CA GLY A 139 3.33 -1.41 -1.38
C GLY A 139 2.18 -1.22 -2.36
N VAL A 140 1.98 0.01 -2.79
CA VAL A 140 0.88 0.42 -3.65
C VAL A 140 1.35 1.33 -4.77
N TRP A 141 0.54 1.46 -5.79
CA TRP A 141 0.60 2.51 -6.78
C TRP A 141 -0.73 3.26 -6.80
N TYR A 142 -0.73 4.48 -7.32
CA TYR A 142 -1.89 5.35 -7.24
C TYR A 142 -2.41 5.68 -8.64
N THR A 143 -3.72 5.76 -8.76
CA THR A 143 -4.38 6.21 -10.00
C THR A 143 -4.41 7.74 -10.11
N ASP A 144 -4.19 8.45 -9.02
CA ASP A 144 -4.43 9.89 -8.88
C ASP A 144 -3.27 10.70 -8.26
N SER A 145 -2.08 10.10 -8.11
CA SER A 145 -0.93 10.82 -7.54
C SER A 145 -0.48 12.06 -8.33
N HIS A 146 -0.96 12.21 -9.58
CA HIS A 146 -0.79 13.43 -10.37
C HIS A 146 -1.53 14.64 -9.79
N VAL A 147 -2.63 14.44 -9.07
CA VAL A 147 -3.42 15.53 -8.49
C VAL A 147 -2.59 16.40 -7.53
N LEU A 148 -1.74 15.77 -6.72
CA LEU A 148 -0.84 16.52 -5.84
C LEU A 148 0.26 17.24 -6.63
N ASP A 149 0.74 16.63 -7.72
CA ASP A 149 1.73 17.28 -8.60
C ASP A 149 1.16 18.51 -9.30
N ASP A 150 -0.11 18.49 -9.72
CA ASP A 150 -0.81 19.64 -10.27
C ASP A 150 -0.84 20.83 -9.28
N TRP A 151 -0.97 20.55 -7.99
CA TRP A 151 -0.91 21.54 -6.93
C TRP A 151 0.52 22.02 -6.66
N LEU A 152 1.49 21.08 -6.55
CA LEU A 152 2.80 21.38 -5.97
C LEU A 152 3.96 21.37 -6.97
N ASP A 153 3.77 20.85 -8.19
CA ASP A 153 4.78 20.78 -9.26
C ASP A 153 6.13 20.19 -8.79
N TYR A 154 6.09 19.02 -8.15
CA TYR A 154 7.24 18.41 -7.48
C TYR A 154 7.90 17.28 -8.26
N ARG A 155 7.23 16.63 -9.22
CA ARG A 155 7.76 15.51 -9.99
C ARG A 155 8.82 15.95 -10.98
N LYS A 156 10.09 15.86 -10.62
CA LYS A 156 11.23 16.30 -11.43
C LYS A 156 12.23 15.20 -11.72
N GLU A 157 12.20 14.10 -10.95
CA GLU A 157 13.14 13.00 -11.07
C GLU A 157 12.40 11.67 -11.27
N THR A 158 12.69 10.96 -12.37
CA THR A 158 12.17 9.61 -12.60
C THR A 158 12.97 8.57 -11.80
N SER A 159 12.44 7.35 -11.66
CA SER A 159 13.22 6.23 -11.13
C SER A 159 14.54 6.02 -11.88
N ALA A 160 14.53 6.15 -13.21
CA ALA A 160 15.73 6.01 -14.01
C ALA A 160 16.78 7.09 -13.68
N ASP A 161 16.35 8.34 -13.46
CA ASP A 161 17.23 9.45 -13.07
C ASP A 161 17.81 9.21 -11.67
N PHE A 162 16.97 8.75 -10.72
CA PHE A 162 17.42 8.37 -9.39
C PHE A 162 18.53 7.33 -9.46
N TRP A 163 18.31 6.20 -10.14
CA TRP A 163 19.30 5.13 -10.21
C TRP A 163 20.58 5.56 -10.92
N LYS A 164 20.48 6.40 -11.95
CA LYS A 164 21.64 7.01 -12.61
C LYS A 164 22.42 7.94 -11.66
N ARG A 165 21.72 8.67 -10.80
CA ARG A 165 22.33 9.48 -9.73
C ARG A 165 23.02 8.59 -8.70
N MET A 166 22.38 7.51 -8.27
CA MET A 166 22.95 6.54 -7.34
C MET A 166 24.17 5.84 -7.92
N GLU A 167 24.19 5.47 -9.21
CA GLU A 167 25.35 4.88 -9.86
C GLU A 167 26.58 5.76 -9.76
N LYS A 168 26.41 7.09 -9.84
CA LYS A 168 27.51 8.05 -9.65
C LYS A 168 27.94 8.20 -8.20
N GLN A 169 26.96 8.31 -7.29
CA GLN A 169 27.22 8.53 -5.87
C GLN A 169 27.79 7.28 -5.18
N LEU A 170 27.34 6.10 -5.57
CA LEU A 170 27.68 4.80 -4.99
C LEU A 170 28.60 3.99 -5.92
N TRP A 171 29.42 4.67 -6.70
CA TRP A 171 30.31 4.05 -7.71
C TRP A 171 31.13 2.87 -7.14
N TYR A 172 31.46 2.93 -5.85
CA TYR A 172 32.21 1.89 -5.14
C TYR A 172 31.42 0.57 -4.98
N TYR A 173 30.09 0.58 -5.14
CA TYR A 173 29.27 -0.64 -5.16
C TYR A 173 29.63 -1.55 -6.32
N LYS A 174 30.15 -1.00 -7.43
CA LYS A 174 30.67 -1.80 -8.55
C LYS A 174 31.84 -2.71 -8.16
N LEU A 175 32.55 -2.39 -7.08
CA LEU A 175 33.58 -3.26 -6.53
C LEU A 175 32.98 -4.56 -5.96
N GLY A 176 31.73 -4.57 -5.61
CA GLY A 176 30.97 -5.76 -5.20
C GLY A 176 30.91 -6.83 -6.31
N ALA A 177 30.99 -6.43 -7.58
CA ALA A 177 31.00 -7.37 -8.71
C ALA A 177 32.23 -8.28 -8.73
N ILE A 178 33.31 -7.92 -8.04
CA ILE A 178 34.52 -8.74 -7.88
C ILE A 178 34.26 -9.92 -6.93
N VAL A 179 33.34 -9.78 -6.01
CA VAL A 179 32.98 -10.83 -5.05
C VAL A 179 32.02 -11.83 -5.70
N PRO A 180 32.33 -13.14 -5.64
CA PRO A 180 31.44 -14.15 -6.21
C PRO A 180 30.00 -14.01 -5.64
N ALA A 181 28.99 -13.92 -6.50
CA ALA A 181 27.60 -13.74 -6.09
C ALA A 181 27.13 -14.80 -5.08
N LYS A 182 27.59 -16.05 -5.23
CA LYS A 182 27.32 -17.16 -4.29
C LYS A 182 27.80 -16.85 -2.87
N LEU A 183 28.91 -16.15 -2.73
CA LEU A 183 29.46 -15.78 -1.42
C LEU A 183 28.61 -14.67 -0.77
N ILE A 184 28.25 -13.64 -1.53
CA ILE A 184 27.35 -12.58 -1.07
C ILE A 184 26.01 -13.18 -0.66
N ARG A 185 25.41 -13.99 -1.52
CA ARG A 185 24.17 -14.69 -1.22
C ARG A 185 24.25 -15.45 0.11
N LYS A 186 25.27 -16.28 0.30
CA LYS A 186 25.42 -17.10 1.50
C LYS A 186 25.65 -16.28 2.79
N ILE A 187 26.49 -15.25 2.72
CA ILE A 187 26.90 -14.49 3.91
C ILE A 187 25.89 -13.40 4.28
N VAL A 188 25.26 -12.78 3.28
CA VAL A 188 24.36 -11.64 3.49
C VAL A 188 22.90 -12.07 3.45
N ILE A 189 22.47 -12.66 2.34
CA ILE A 189 21.04 -12.88 2.07
C ILE A 189 20.49 -14.09 2.84
N GLU A 190 21.14 -15.26 2.72
CA GLU A 190 20.62 -16.50 3.30
C GLU A 190 20.56 -16.47 4.84
N ARG A 191 21.44 -15.70 5.49
CA ARG A 191 21.35 -15.53 6.95
C ARG A 191 20.07 -14.82 7.40
N LEU A 192 19.52 -13.94 6.54
CA LEU A 192 18.32 -13.18 6.84
C LEU A 192 17.05 -14.05 6.76
N LEU A 193 17.11 -15.19 6.06
CA LEU A 193 15.98 -16.12 5.95
C LEU A 193 15.56 -16.72 7.29
N THR A 194 16.39 -16.61 8.32
CA THR A 194 16.09 -17.11 9.67
C THR A 194 15.66 -16.03 10.67
N ASN A 195 15.60 -14.78 10.23
CA ASN A 195 15.08 -13.71 11.08
C ASN A 195 13.60 -13.99 11.43
N SER A 196 13.15 -13.54 12.60
CA SER A 196 11.77 -13.75 13.07
C SER A 196 10.72 -13.24 12.08
N ASN A 197 10.98 -12.11 11.44
CA ASN A 197 10.13 -11.48 10.44
C ASN A 197 10.36 -12.00 9.00
N ALA A 198 11.28 -12.94 8.79
CA ALA A 198 11.52 -13.48 7.45
C ALA A 198 10.47 -14.52 7.06
N PRO A 199 9.84 -14.40 5.88
CA PRO A 199 8.80 -15.33 5.42
C PRO A 199 9.26 -16.80 5.41
N MET A 200 10.49 -17.06 5.02
CA MET A 200 11.05 -18.43 5.02
C MET A 200 11.20 -19.02 6.42
N ASN A 201 11.35 -18.17 7.45
CA ASN A 201 11.36 -18.63 8.83
C ASN A 201 9.95 -19.05 9.27
N TRP A 202 8.91 -18.38 8.79
CA TRP A 202 7.53 -18.78 9.06
C TRP A 202 7.20 -20.15 8.46
N ILE A 203 7.65 -20.38 7.22
CA ILE A 203 7.54 -21.70 6.57
C ILE A 203 8.26 -22.77 7.41
N ARG A 204 9.52 -22.51 7.81
CA ARG A 204 10.33 -23.43 8.62
C ARG A 204 9.70 -23.76 9.97
N LEU A 205 9.03 -22.80 10.60
CA LEU A 205 8.40 -22.95 11.91
C LEU A 205 6.94 -23.40 11.82
N GLY A 206 6.37 -23.56 10.62
CA GLY A 206 4.99 -23.96 10.41
C GLY A 206 3.97 -22.94 10.97
N LYS A 207 4.27 -21.64 10.88
CA LYS A 207 3.40 -20.55 11.34
C LYS A 207 2.16 -20.43 10.43
N LYS A 208 1.16 -21.27 10.67
CA LYS A 208 0.00 -21.47 9.80
C LYS A 208 -0.67 -20.15 9.39
N GLY A 209 -1.03 -19.28 10.33
CA GLY A 209 -1.73 -18.03 10.03
C GLY A 209 -0.93 -17.11 9.10
N ARG A 210 0.39 -17.03 9.29
CA ARG A 210 1.26 -16.25 8.39
C ARG A 210 1.40 -16.90 7.02
N ILE A 211 1.51 -18.23 6.96
CA ILE A 211 1.58 -18.95 5.69
C ILE A 211 0.28 -18.75 4.91
N ASP A 212 -0.86 -18.87 5.57
CA ASP A 212 -2.17 -18.64 4.98
C ASP A 212 -2.29 -17.20 4.47
N ALA A 213 -1.96 -16.22 5.29
CA ALA A 213 -2.05 -14.80 4.94
C ALA A 213 -1.15 -14.40 3.75
N PHE A 214 0.10 -14.87 3.73
CA PHE A 214 1.10 -14.35 2.79
C PHE A 214 1.29 -15.18 1.52
N TRP A 215 0.71 -16.38 1.46
CA TRP A 215 0.73 -17.22 0.25
C TRP A 215 -0.63 -17.81 -0.11
N GLY A 216 -1.64 -17.71 0.75
CA GLY A 216 -2.93 -18.40 0.59
C GLY A 216 -2.88 -19.85 1.04
N GLY A 217 -1.95 -20.19 1.96
CA GLY A 217 -1.80 -21.51 2.56
C GLY A 217 -0.59 -22.30 2.11
N GLN A 218 -0.31 -23.37 2.85
CA GLN A 218 0.85 -24.25 2.61
C GLN A 218 0.81 -24.88 1.21
N GLU A 219 -0.35 -25.29 0.75
CA GLU A 219 -0.50 -25.90 -0.58
C GLU A 219 -0.17 -24.93 -1.70
N ALA A 220 -0.59 -23.65 -1.57
CA ALA A 220 -0.25 -22.59 -2.52
C ALA A 220 1.26 -22.33 -2.55
N TYR A 221 1.90 -22.26 -1.38
CA TYR A 221 3.36 -22.13 -1.28
C TYR A 221 4.09 -23.32 -1.92
N ASP A 222 3.63 -24.55 -1.69
CA ASP A 222 4.26 -25.75 -2.23
C ASP A 222 4.18 -25.80 -3.77
N LYS A 223 3.11 -25.28 -4.34
CA LYS A 223 2.89 -25.18 -5.81
C LYS A 223 3.69 -24.07 -6.48
N MET A 224 4.25 -23.14 -5.70
CA MET A 224 5.04 -22.06 -6.30
C MET A 224 6.23 -22.59 -7.12
N PRO A 225 6.51 -22.00 -8.29
CA PRO A 225 7.71 -22.31 -9.06
C PRO A 225 8.97 -22.13 -8.22
N LYS A 226 9.84 -23.13 -8.20
CA LYS A 226 11.08 -23.12 -7.40
C LYS A 226 12.29 -22.59 -8.18
N THR A 227 12.13 -22.31 -9.46
CA THR A 227 13.21 -21.76 -10.31
C THR A 227 12.73 -20.50 -11.02
N TRP A 228 13.65 -19.59 -11.26
CA TRP A 228 13.37 -18.37 -12.03
C TRP A 228 12.93 -18.65 -13.47
N LYS A 229 13.33 -19.79 -14.03
CA LYS A 229 12.91 -20.18 -15.38
C LYS A 229 11.41 -20.40 -15.47
N ASP A 230 10.80 -20.93 -14.42
CA ASP A 230 9.42 -21.35 -14.39
C ASP A 230 8.53 -20.28 -13.70
N PHE A 231 9.14 -19.30 -13.00
CA PHE A 231 8.43 -18.24 -12.31
C PHE A 231 8.03 -17.14 -13.29
N PRO A 232 6.73 -16.82 -13.41
CA PRO A 232 6.27 -15.77 -14.31
C PRO A 232 6.68 -14.39 -13.80
N ILE A 233 7.23 -13.55 -14.67
CA ILE A 233 7.65 -12.18 -14.35
C ILE A 233 6.80 -11.20 -15.15
N LEU A 234 6.00 -10.40 -14.45
CA LEU A 234 5.08 -9.42 -15.03
C LEU A 234 5.80 -8.44 -15.96
N SER A 235 6.91 -7.87 -15.53
CA SER A 235 7.69 -6.91 -16.34
C SER A 235 8.38 -7.53 -17.56
N LYS A 236 8.37 -8.86 -17.69
CA LYS A 236 8.83 -9.58 -18.90
C LYS A 236 7.67 -10.02 -19.80
N GLY A 237 6.47 -9.49 -19.57
CA GLY A 237 5.28 -9.87 -20.35
C GLY A 237 4.73 -11.26 -20.01
N GLN A 238 5.08 -11.81 -18.85
CA GLN A 238 4.59 -13.09 -18.34
C GLN A 238 3.56 -12.81 -17.26
N THR A 239 2.39 -12.33 -17.66
CA THR A 239 1.34 -11.89 -16.73
C THR A 239 0.69 -13.11 -16.06
N PRO A 240 0.79 -13.26 -14.73
CA PRO A 240 -0.05 -14.20 -14.00
C PRO A 240 -1.53 -13.82 -14.16
N GLU A 241 -2.41 -14.81 -14.19
CA GLU A 241 -3.84 -14.59 -14.26
C GLU A 241 -4.31 -13.69 -13.10
N GLY A 242 -5.14 -12.69 -13.38
CA GLY A 242 -5.68 -11.77 -12.39
C GLY A 242 -4.76 -10.60 -12.00
N THR A 243 -3.59 -10.45 -12.60
CA THR A 243 -2.71 -9.28 -12.35
C THR A 243 -3.01 -8.13 -13.31
N ILE A 244 -2.57 -6.92 -12.92
CA ILE A 244 -2.60 -5.73 -13.77
C ILE A 244 -1.79 -5.97 -15.06
N ASP A 245 -2.24 -5.42 -16.18
CA ASP A 245 -1.41 -5.34 -17.40
C ASP A 245 -0.21 -4.43 -17.13
N TYR A 246 0.99 -4.95 -17.35
CA TYR A 246 2.22 -4.19 -17.16
C TYR A 246 2.28 -2.90 -18.01
N ALA A 247 1.75 -2.94 -19.22
CA ALA A 247 1.67 -1.76 -20.07
C ALA A 247 0.74 -0.67 -19.49
N ASP A 248 -0.32 -1.07 -18.82
CA ASP A 248 -1.23 -0.14 -18.14
C ASP A 248 -0.57 0.48 -16.90
N LEU A 249 0.24 -0.30 -16.17
CA LEU A 249 1.00 0.21 -15.03
C LEU A 249 1.92 1.39 -15.42
N LYS A 250 2.50 1.34 -16.61
CA LYS A 250 3.44 2.36 -17.11
C LYS A 250 2.77 3.52 -17.86
N ASP A 251 1.43 3.59 -17.87
CA ASP A 251 0.66 4.61 -18.60
C ASP A 251 -0.36 5.28 -17.66
N GLU A 252 -0.11 6.54 -17.29
CA GLU A 252 -1.04 7.29 -16.42
C GLU A 252 -2.43 7.45 -17.03
N ALA A 253 -2.53 7.58 -18.35
CA ALA A 253 -3.83 7.73 -19.03
C ALA A 253 -4.73 6.48 -18.90
N LYS A 254 -4.15 5.33 -18.55
CA LYS A 254 -4.87 4.09 -18.34
C LYS A 254 -5.18 3.80 -16.87
N ALA A 255 -4.64 4.59 -15.96
CA ALA A 255 -4.82 4.42 -14.51
C ALA A 255 -6.30 4.45 -14.11
N ASP A 256 -7.12 5.25 -14.79
CA ASP A 256 -8.56 5.37 -14.52
C ASP A 256 -9.34 4.06 -14.58
N ARG A 257 -8.83 3.04 -15.29
CA ARG A 257 -9.44 1.70 -15.34
C ARG A 257 -9.42 0.97 -14.00
N TYR A 258 -8.52 1.38 -13.12
CA TYR A 258 -8.25 0.75 -11.84
C TYR A 258 -8.78 1.58 -10.66
N LYS A 259 -9.53 2.67 -10.95
CA LYS A 259 -10.22 3.43 -9.91
C LYS A 259 -11.26 2.57 -9.21
N LEU A 260 -11.30 2.69 -7.91
CA LEU A 260 -12.31 2.03 -7.09
C LEU A 260 -13.68 2.73 -7.27
N ASN A 261 -14.74 1.95 -7.17
CA ASN A 261 -16.10 2.45 -7.10
C ASN A 261 -16.45 2.74 -5.64
N HIS A 262 -16.78 3.96 -5.31
CA HIS A 262 -17.14 4.37 -3.94
C HIS A 262 -18.63 4.23 -3.64
N GLY A 263 -19.44 3.75 -4.61
CA GLY A 263 -20.85 3.46 -4.43
C GLY A 263 -21.78 4.66 -4.50
N TYR A 264 -21.33 5.77 -5.08
CA TYR A 264 -22.13 6.95 -5.39
C TYR A 264 -21.71 7.57 -6.71
N ASP A 265 -22.42 8.59 -7.20
CA ASP A 265 -22.05 9.30 -8.43
C ASP A 265 -20.89 10.26 -8.19
N GLU A 266 -19.67 9.82 -8.45
CA GLU A 266 -18.43 10.58 -8.26
C GLU A 266 -18.23 11.70 -9.30
N SER A 267 -19.06 11.77 -10.33
CA SER A 267 -19.04 12.88 -11.31
C SER A 267 -19.67 14.17 -10.76
N LYS A 268 -20.42 14.07 -9.65
CA LYS A 268 -21.00 15.22 -8.97
C LYS A 268 -19.94 16.09 -8.32
N PRO A 269 -20.02 17.42 -8.46
CA PRO A 269 -19.19 18.30 -7.65
C PRO A 269 -19.54 18.16 -6.16
N ASP A 270 -18.58 18.34 -5.28
CA ASP A 270 -18.75 18.17 -3.83
C ASP A 270 -19.91 18.99 -3.25
N SER A 271 -20.12 20.20 -3.78
CA SER A 271 -21.25 21.08 -3.41
C SER A 271 -22.63 20.51 -3.72
N GLU A 272 -22.72 19.47 -4.55
CA GLU A 272 -23.99 18.83 -4.92
C GLU A 272 -24.24 17.49 -4.22
N ILE A 273 -23.24 16.96 -3.50
CA ILE A 273 -23.39 15.73 -2.74
C ILE A 273 -24.42 15.92 -1.63
N ASP A 274 -25.35 14.99 -1.52
CA ASP A 274 -26.45 15.03 -0.57
C ASP A 274 -26.64 13.69 0.17
N LEU A 275 -27.67 13.63 1.00
CA LEU A 275 -27.98 12.44 1.81
C LEU A 275 -28.27 11.19 0.94
N ALA A 276 -28.73 11.34 -0.30
CA ALA A 276 -28.98 10.19 -1.18
C ALA A 276 -27.66 9.54 -1.63
N ASP A 277 -26.64 10.35 -1.93
CA ASP A 277 -25.31 9.86 -2.27
C ASP A 277 -24.69 9.10 -1.09
N LEU A 278 -24.85 9.64 0.12
CA LEU A 278 -24.37 8.99 1.33
C LEU A 278 -25.06 7.64 1.59
N LYS A 279 -26.37 7.58 1.35
CA LYS A 279 -27.12 6.31 1.47
C LYS A 279 -26.64 5.28 0.46
N SER A 280 -26.44 5.69 -0.81
CA SER A 280 -25.91 4.82 -1.85
C SER A 280 -24.52 4.27 -1.48
N ALA A 281 -23.61 5.14 -1.04
CA ALA A 281 -22.27 4.75 -0.61
C ALA A 281 -22.27 3.81 0.61
N ALA A 282 -23.20 4.05 1.57
CA ALA A 282 -23.33 3.19 2.74
C ALA A 282 -23.88 1.80 2.38
N GLU A 283 -24.89 1.74 1.51
CA GLU A 283 -25.44 0.48 0.99
C GLU A 283 -24.38 -0.31 0.23
N PHE A 284 -23.56 0.36 -0.56
CA PHE A 284 -22.44 -0.26 -1.27
C PHE A 284 -21.36 -0.83 -0.33
N ARG A 285 -21.29 -0.32 0.90
CA ARG A 285 -20.43 -0.86 1.99
C ARG A 285 -21.16 -1.84 2.91
N GLY A 286 -22.33 -2.34 2.48
CA GLY A 286 -23.12 -3.29 3.26
C GLY A 286 -23.79 -2.67 4.51
N GLY A 287 -23.93 -1.36 4.57
CA GLY A 287 -24.47 -0.67 5.74
C GLY A 287 -25.53 0.36 5.39
N GLN A 288 -25.71 1.33 6.27
CA GLN A 288 -26.72 2.39 6.10
C GLN A 288 -26.31 3.69 6.79
N VAL A 289 -26.88 4.80 6.32
CA VAL A 289 -26.85 6.08 7.03
C VAL A 289 -27.98 6.10 8.07
N VAL A 290 -27.64 6.43 9.31
CA VAL A 290 -28.60 6.56 10.43
C VAL A 290 -29.15 7.99 10.52
N SER A 291 -28.32 8.99 10.24
CA SER A 291 -28.77 10.40 10.22
C SER A 291 -29.87 10.62 9.20
N THR A 292 -30.87 11.43 9.58
CA THR A 292 -32.03 11.71 8.74
C THR A 292 -31.89 12.94 7.84
N SER A 293 -30.83 13.73 8.05
CA SER A 293 -30.54 14.94 7.28
C SER A 293 -29.04 15.21 7.23
N MET A 294 -28.60 15.92 6.19
CA MET A 294 -27.31 16.58 6.09
C MET A 294 -27.50 17.91 5.35
N GLU A 295 -26.59 18.83 5.56
CA GLU A 295 -26.48 20.02 4.73
C GLU A 295 -25.84 19.63 3.40
N LYS A 296 -26.49 19.95 2.28
CA LYS A 296 -26.01 19.62 0.94
C LYS A 296 -24.60 20.21 0.71
N GLY A 297 -23.66 19.41 0.25
CA GLY A 297 -22.27 19.81 0.01
C GLY A 297 -21.40 19.92 1.27
N ASN A 298 -21.95 19.74 2.47
CA ASN A 298 -21.15 19.76 3.69
C ASN A 298 -20.55 18.38 3.96
N LEU A 299 -19.35 18.16 3.46
CA LEU A 299 -18.64 16.88 3.60
C LEU A 299 -17.87 16.73 4.92
N HIS A 300 -17.75 17.79 5.73
CA HIS A 300 -16.91 17.79 6.93
C HIS A 300 -17.68 17.83 8.25
N SER A 301 -19.01 17.80 8.22
CA SER A 301 -19.83 17.62 9.42
C SER A 301 -20.12 16.16 9.65
N LYS A 302 -19.91 15.69 10.89
CA LYS A 302 -20.14 14.29 11.25
C LYS A 302 -21.61 13.90 11.11
N ILE A 303 -21.81 12.70 10.60
CA ILE A 303 -23.10 12.02 10.57
C ILE A 303 -22.97 10.62 11.14
N GLN A 304 -24.11 10.00 11.44
CA GLN A 304 -24.15 8.64 11.97
C GLN A 304 -24.33 7.60 10.87
N TRP A 305 -23.49 6.58 10.93
CA TRP A 305 -23.47 5.42 10.03
C TRP A 305 -23.69 4.14 10.82
N LYS A 306 -24.13 3.09 10.14
CA LYS A 306 -24.25 1.75 10.70
C LYS A 306 -23.74 0.73 9.70
N CYS A 307 -22.84 -0.17 10.12
CA CYS A 307 -22.28 -1.23 9.28
C CYS A 307 -23.15 -2.50 9.29
N HIS A 308 -22.82 -3.48 8.46
CA HIS A 308 -23.51 -4.78 8.36
C HIS A 308 -23.51 -5.57 9.70
N SER A 309 -22.46 -5.43 10.51
CA SER A 309 -22.34 -6.07 11.82
C SER A 309 -23.17 -5.37 12.92
N GLY A 310 -23.83 -4.24 12.60
CA GLY A 310 -24.65 -3.51 13.51
C GLY A 310 -23.94 -2.43 14.33
N HIS A 311 -22.62 -2.23 14.14
CA HIS A 311 -21.89 -1.15 14.80
C HIS A 311 -22.38 0.20 14.29
N THR A 312 -22.62 1.12 15.20
CA THR A 312 -22.99 2.51 14.89
C THR A 312 -21.80 3.40 15.21
N PHE A 313 -21.40 4.23 14.25
CA PHE A 313 -20.24 5.12 14.38
C PHE A 313 -20.53 6.50 13.78
N GLU A 314 -19.77 7.48 14.21
CA GLU A 314 -19.80 8.83 13.65
C GLU A 314 -18.54 9.07 12.81
N SER A 315 -18.75 9.61 11.62
CA SER A 315 -17.66 10.00 10.71
C SER A 315 -18.17 11.08 9.75
N THR A 316 -17.24 11.85 9.19
CA THR A 316 -17.63 12.84 8.18
C THR A 316 -17.95 12.15 6.85
N PRO A 317 -18.83 12.73 6.00
CA PRO A 317 -19.00 12.26 4.63
C PRO A 317 -17.69 12.19 3.86
N PHE A 318 -16.78 13.14 4.04
CA PHE A 318 -15.48 13.14 3.42
C PHE A 318 -14.69 11.85 3.75
N THR A 319 -14.60 11.50 5.03
CA THR A 319 -13.89 10.30 5.50
C THR A 319 -14.42 9.03 4.84
N VAL A 320 -15.75 8.93 4.65
CA VAL A 320 -16.37 7.73 4.07
C VAL A 320 -16.32 7.73 2.54
N LEU A 321 -16.72 8.83 1.91
CA LEU A 321 -16.88 8.89 0.45
C LEU A 321 -15.56 9.12 -0.29
N LYS A 322 -14.71 9.99 0.25
CA LYS A 322 -13.51 10.47 -0.43
C LYS A 322 -12.25 9.76 0.05
N ALA A 323 -12.08 9.65 1.36
CA ALA A 323 -10.91 8.99 1.94
C ALA A 323 -11.06 7.45 2.05
N GLY A 324 -12.25 6.90 1.72
CA GLY A 324 -12.51 5.46 1.59
C GLY A 324 -12.63 4.70 2.91
N PHE A 325 -12.69 5.36 4.05
CA PHE A 325 -12.87 4.71 5.35
C PHE A 325 -14.28 4.17 5.55
N TRP A 326 -14.41 3.19 6.42
CA TRP A 326 -15.69 2.64 6.84
C TRP A 326 -15.73 2.44 8.36
N CYS A 327 -16.44 1.40 8.84
CA CYS A 327 -16.60 1.11 10.24
C CYS A 327 -15.26 0.88 10.95
N PRO A 328 -14.89 1.66 11.98
CA PRO A 328 -13.61 1.49 12.67
C PRO A 328 -13.50 0.15 13.41
N GLU A 329 -14.61 -0.43 13.85
CA GLU A 329 -14.60 -1.72 14.54
C GLU A 329 -14.40 -2.91 13.59
N CYS A 330 -14.90 -2.81 12.35
CA CYS A 330 -14.75 -3.86 11.35
C CYS A 330 -13.44 -3.74 10.54
N CYS A 331 -13.02 -2.50 10.24
CA CYS A 331 -11.95 -2.25 9.25
C CYS A 331 -10.64 -1.75 9.87
N GLU A 332 -10.62 -1.34 11.13
CA GLU A 332 -9.43 -0.78 11.77
C GLU A 332 -9.02 -1.49 13.06
N ALA A 333 -9.91 -2.30 13.63
CA ALA A 333 -9.61 -3.08 14.81
C ALA A 333 -8.79 -4.32 14.45
N THR A 334 -7.80 -4.65 15.27
CA THR A 334 -6.98 -5.85 15.11
C THR A 334 -7.40 -6.92 16.13
N PRO A 335 -7.35 -8.21 15.79
CA PRO A 335 -7.04 -8.78 14.47
C PRO A 335 -8.17 -8.56 13.47
N TRP A 336 -7.83 -8.39 12.19
CA TRP A 336 -8.82 -8.19 11.14
C TRP A 336 -9.28 -9.52 10.52
N ALA A 337 -10.51 -9.51 10.03
CA ALA A 337 -11.12 -10.58 9.24
C ALA A 337 -11.53 -10.03 7.88
N TYR A 338 -10.57 -9.69 7.04
CA TYR A 338 -10.80 -9.05 5.75
C TYR A 338 -11.66 -9.86 4.80
N ASP A 339 -11.51 -11.18 4.77
CA ASP A 339 -12.36 -12.07 4.00
C ASP A 339 -13.84 -11.92 4.37
N LYS A 340 -14.12 -11.88 5.67
CA LYS A 340 -15.47 -11.73 6.19
C LYS A 340 -16.02 -10.35 5.91
N GLU A 341 -15.19 -9.32 6.09
CA GLU A 341 -15.60 -7.96 5.75
C GLU A 341 -15.84 -7.80 4.25
N ALA A 342 -14.94 -8.30 3.39
CA ALA A 342 -15.10 -8.24 1.94
C ALA A 342 -16.35 -8.99 1.45
N ALA A 343 -16.77 -10.05 2.12
CA ALA A 343 -17.99 -10.78 1.78
C ALA A 343 -19.28 -9.94 1.97
N HIS A 344 -19.24 -8.92 2.82
CA HIS A 344 -20.37 -8.05 3.13
C HIS A 344 -20.19 -6.60 2.68
N ASN A 345 -18.99 -6.22 2.28
CA ASN A 345 -18.62 -4.86 1.91
C ASN A 345 -18.05 -4.84 0.48
N PRO A 346 -18.87 -4.61 -0.54
CA PRO A 346 -18.41 -4.54 -1.93
C PRO A 346 -17.30 -3.52 -2.20
N PHE A 347 -17.24 -2.43 -1.44
CA PHE A 347 -16.15 -1.47 -1.56
C PHE A 347 -14.81 -2.13 -1.20
N LEU A 348 -14.72 -2.77 -0.05
CA LEU A 348 -13.52 -3.48 0.38
C LEU A 348 -13.23 -4.70 -0.51
N ALA A 349 -14.26 -5.36 -1.01
CA ALA A 349 -14.15 -6.51 -1.90
C ALA A 349 -13.34 -6.23 -3.19
N GLN A 350 -13.40 -5.00 -3.70
CA GLN A 350 -12.63 -4.58 -4.89
C GLN A 350 -11.12 -4.66 -4.64
N VAL A 351 -10.69 -4.32 -3.43
CA VAL A 351 -9.27 -4.37 -3.05
C VAL A 351 -8.86 -5.78 -2.64
N TRP A 352 -9.72 -6.47 -1.87
CA TRP A 352 -9.40 -7.78 -1.33
C TRP A 352 -9.33 -8.86 -2.40
N TYR A 353 -10.35 -8.95 -3.27
CA TYR A 353 -10.43 -10.00 -4.30
C TYR A 353 -9.53 -9.75 -5.51
N ASP A 354 -8.76 -8.67 -5.53
CA ASP A 354 -7.69 -8.48 -6.52
C ASP A 354 -6.57 -9.54 -6.37
N THR A 355 -6.28 -9.95 -5.13
CA THR A 355 -5.23 -10.93 -4.84
C THR A 355 -5.70 -12.16 -4.07
N HIS A 356 -6.98 -12.21 -3.67
CA HIS A 356 -7.57 -13.31 -2.89
C HIS A 356 -8.79 -13.88 -3.57
N THR A 357 -9.12 -15.15 -3.29
CA THR A 357 -10.36 -15.77 -3.75
C THR A 357 -11.42 -15.79 -2.65
N LYS A 358 -12.67 -16.03 -3.02
CA LYS A 358 -13.78 -16.12 -2.04
C LYS A 358 -13.71 -17.36 -1.16
N GLU A 359 -12.95 -18.35 -1.60
CA GLU A 359 -12.79 -19.65 -0.94
C GLU A 359 -11.63 -19.67 0.07
N GLU A 360 -10.85 -18.59 0.14
CA GLU A 360 -9.73 -18.49 1.10
C GLU A 360 -10.25 -18.30 2.53
N GLU A 361 -9.84 -19.16 3.45
CA GLU A 361 -10.23 -19.17 4.87
C GLU A 361 -9.11 -18.70 5.79
N ASN A 362 -8.36 -17.69 5.45
CA ASN A 362 -7.13 -17.40 6.17
C ASN A 362 -6.99 -15.95 6.58
N ASN A 363 -8.09 -15.30 6.81
CA ASN A 363 -8.12 -13.84 6.77
C ASN A 363 -8.31 -13.23 8.16
N VAL A 364 -8.20 -14.03 9.19
CA VAL A 364 -8.04 -13.59 10.57
C VAL A 364 -6.58 -13.72 10.93
N TYR A 365 -5.97 -12.63 11.35
CA TYR A 365 -4.62 -12.62 11.89
C TYR A 365 -4.72 -12.78 13.42
N PRO A 366 -4.57 -13.99 13.98
CA PRO A 366 -4.68 -14.18 15.41
C PRO A 366 -3.46 -13.58 16.12
N TYR A 367 -3.69 -12.95 17.26
CA TYR A 367 -2.63 -12.34 18.06
C TYR A 367 -1.59 -13.35 18.54
N ASP A 368 -2.02 -14.54 18.86
CA ASP A 368 -1.19 -15.65 19.35
C ASP A 368 -0.08 -16.04 18.36
N GLU A 369 -0.29 -15.80 17.07
CA GLU A 369 0.73 -16.03 16.04
C GLU A 369 1.82 -14.95 16.02
N HIS A 370 1.60 -13.89 16.78
CA HIS A 370 2.50 -12.75 16.93
C HIS A 370 3.14 -12.65 18.31
N GLU A 371 2.94 -13.65 19.18
CA GLU A 371 3.51 -13.67 20.53
C GLU A 371 5.03 -13.53 20.58
N ASP A 372 5.72 -13.88 19.49
CA ASP A 372 7.17 -13.69 19.36
C ASP A 372 7.56 -12.27 18.98
N ASP A 373 6.60 -11.43 18.59
CA ASP A 373 6.82 -10.03 18.29
C ASP A 373 6.36 -9.19 19.48
N ASP A 374 7.27 -8.78 20.34
CA ASP A 374 7.04 -7.89 21.51
C ASP A 374 6.33 -6.57 21.15
N MET A 375 6.13 -6.31 19.87
CA MET A 375 5.55 -5.09 19.33
C MET A 375 4.03 -5.12 19.16
N ILE A 376 3.36 -6.29 19.24
CA ILE A 376 1.92 -6.40 19.00
C ILE A 376 1.20 -6.85 20.27
N LYS A 377 1.38 -6.09 21.34
CA LYS A 377 0.43 -6.15 22.44
C LYS A 377 -0.77 -5.26 22.10
N PRO A 378 -2.02 -5.72 22.32
CA PRO A 378 -3.17 -4.85 22.19
C PRO A 378 -2.89 -3.58 23.01
N VAL A 379 -3.01 -2.42 22.40
CA VAL A 379 -3.11 -1.20 23.19
C VAL A 379 -4.44 -1.33 23.91
N GLU A 380 -4.38 -1.82 25.15
CA GLU A 380 -5.54 -1.78 26.02
C GLU A 380 -6.00 -0.33 26.05
N LYS A 381 -7.17 -0.11 25.52
CA LYS A 381 -7.96 1.13 25.48
C LYS A 381 -7.23 2.35 26.06
N LEU A 382 -6.74 3.22 25.16
CA LEU A 382 -6.50 4.61 25.50
C LEU A 382 -7.83 5.29 25.86
#